data_ffe51dd30cb4f86a3081279fed06e0b3
#
_entry.id   ffe51dd30cb4f86a3081279fed06e0b3
#
_cell.length_a   1.000
_cell.length_b   1.000
_cell.length_c   1.000
_cell.angle_alpha   90.00
_cell.angle_beta   90.00
_cell.angle_gamma   90.00
#
_symmetry.space_group_name_H-M   'P 1'
#
loop_
_entity.id
_entity.type
_entity.pdbx_description
1 polymer ?
#
loop_
_entity_poly.entity_id
_entity_poly.type
_entity_poly.pdbx_seq_one_letter_code
_entity_poly.pdbx_strand_id
1 'polypeptide(L)'
;APCCQPRTVAALAYNYKDLVVRVARTDDEPLVFLKSPACLVAPHEPIRLPAWSERVWVEVALALVIGRPVFEASSDEAARAILGWTIANDVTAANICGRDHHLARSKSLVSFCPVGDILRRGIDTAALRMTTTINGSRTQDGCTRDRILGDAEAVALVSRIMPLLPGDIVLTGTPAGAMSSLITPGDRAELEIESIGRLANPIIRRGSR
;
A
#
# COMPACT_ATOMS: atom_id res chain seq x y z
N ALA A 1 6.80 -5.49 -15.41
CA ALA A 1 5.45 -4.88 -15.27
C ALA A 1 4.86 -5.31 -13.93
N PRO A 2 3.94 -4.53 -13.33
CA PRO A 2 3.16 -4.99 -12.18
C PRO A 2 2.44 -6.31 -12.49
N CYS A 3 2.17 -7.14 -11.45
CA CYS A 3 1.51 -8.43 -11.64
C CYS A 3 0.03 -8.34 -12.07
N CYS A 4 -0.56 -7.15 -12.04
CA CYS A 4 -1.96 -6.87 -12.41
C CYS A 4 -2.13 -5.46 -12.96
N GLN A 5 -3.28 -5.22 -13.60
CA GLN A 5 -3.68 -3.91 -14.13
C GLN A 5 -5.06 -3.56 -13.56
N PRO A 6 -5.11 -2.97 -12.37
CA PRO A 6 -6.37 -2.67 -11.70
C PRO A 6 -7.12 -1.52 -12.38
N ARG A 7 -8.45 -1.54 -12.25
CA ARG A 7 -9.32 -0.37 -12.46
C ARG A 7 -9.45 0.43 -11.18
N THR A 8 -9.40 -0.27 -10.04
CA THR A 8 -9.48 0.31 -8.71
C THR A 8 -8.28 -0.11 -7.87
N VAL A 9 -7.67 0.85 -7.19
CA VAL A 9 -6.69 0.63 -6.14
C VAL A 9 -7.24 1.24 -4.87
N ALA A 10 -7.85 0.41 -4.03
CA ALA A 10 -8.31 0.80 -2.71
C ALA A 10 -7.20 0.55 -1.68
N ALA A 11 -7.14 1.34 -0.64
CA ALA A 11 -6.15 1.20 0.40
C ALA A 11 -6.74 1.50 1.78
N LEU A 12 -6.19 0.85 2.80
CA LEU A 12 -6.56 1.05 4.20
C LEU A 12 -5.47 1.86 4.91
N ALA A 13 -5.85 2.94 5.57
CA ALA A 13 -5.01 3.60 6.55
C ALA A 13 -5.43 3.19 7.96
N TYR A 14 -4.44 3.17 8.87
CA TYR A 14 -4.67 2.84 10.29
C TYR A 14 -5.19 1.40 10.53
N ASN A 15 -4.83 0.47 9.66
CA ASN A 15 -5.18 -0.95 9.82
C ASN A 15 -4.15 -1.74 10.65
N TYR A 16 -3.18 -1.08 11.27
CA TYR A 16 -2.16 -1.70 12.11
C TYR A 16 -2.21 -1.14 13.53
N LYS A 17 -2.29 -2.03 14.54
CA LYS A 17 -2.43 -1.68 15.96
C LYS A 17 -1.28 -0.82 16.47
N ASP A 18 -0.05 -1.13 16.08
CA ASP A 18 1.16 -0.41 16.45
C ASP A 18 1.16 1.03 15.92
N LEU A 19 0.61 1.26 14.71
CA LEU A 19 0.45 2.58 14.13
C LEU A 19 -0.68 3.37 14.83
N VAL A 20 -1.82 2.72 15.09
CA VAL A 20 -2.98 3.35 15.76
C VAL A 20 -2.59 3.86 17.15
N VAL A 21 -1.90 3.05 17.94
CA VAL A 21 -1.38 3.45 19.25
C VAL A 21 -0.41 4.65 19.13
N ARG A 22 0.47 4.61 18.13
CA ARG A 22 1.50 5.67 17.94
C ARG A 22 0.91 7.02 17.57
N VAL A 23 -0.21 7.05 16.84
CA VAL A 23 -0.89 8.29 16.43
C VAL A 23 -2.05 8.67 17.35
N ALA A 24 -2.24 7.94 18.45
CA ALA A 24 -3.31 8.14 19.45
C ALA A 24 -4.72 8.24 18.82
N ARG A 25 -4.98 7.41 17.80
CA ARG A 25 -6.29 7.31 17.16
C ARG A 25 -7.23 6.45 18.01
N THR A 26 -8.50 6.84 18.11
CA THR A 26 -9.54 6.16 18.90
C THR A 26 -10.62 5.49 18.04
N ASP A 27 -10.58 5.68 16.71
CA ASP A 27 -11.55 5.05 15.81
C ASP A 27 -11.22 3.58 15.61
N ASP A 28 -12.23 2.73 15.69
CA ASP A 28 -12.08 1.26 15.60
C ASP A 28 -12.05 0.75 14.14
N GLU A 29 -12.42 1.58 13.15
CA GLU A 29 -12.44 1.19 11.75
C GLU A 29 -11.32 1.86 10.97
N PRO A 30 -10.56 1.10 10.15
CA PRO A 30 -9.58 1.67 9.22
C PRO A 30 -10.22 2.64 8.22
N LEU A 31 -9.48 3.69 7.86
CA LEU A 31 -9.92 4.63 6.85
C LEU A 31 -9.67 4.04 5.46
N VAL A 32 -10.70 4.04 4.61
CA VAL A 32 -10.58 3.63 3.20
C VAL A 32 -10.30 4.84 2.33
N PHE A 33 -9.31 4.73 1.45
CA PHE A 33 -9.02 5.75 0.44
C PHE A 33 -8.66 5.11 -0.90
N LEU A 34 -8.63 5.91 -1.96
CA LEU A 34 -8.29 5.46 -3.31
C LEU A 34 -6.93 5.99 -3.74
N LYS A 35 -6.20 5.17 -4.47
CA LYS A 35 -5.06 5.58 -5.30
C LYS A 35 -5.44 5.49 -6.77
N SER A 36 -5.00 6.47 -7.56
CA SER A 36 -5.19 6.39 -9.01
C SER A 36 -4.44 5.20 -9.61
N PRO A 37 -5.06 4.35 -10.43
CA PRO A 37 -4.34 3.32 -11.16
C PRO A 37 -3.20 3.86 -12.04
N ALA A 38 -3.29 5.13 -12.45
CA ALA A 38 -2.24 5.81 -13.21
C ALA A 38 -0.95 6.09 -12.39
N CYS A 39 -0.96 5.86 -11.08
CA CYS A 39 0.24 5.99 -10.24
C CYS A 39 1.04 4.70 -10.09
N LEU A 40 0.57 3.58 -10.67
CA LEU A 40 1.28 2.30 -10.61
C LEU A 40 2.58 2.36 -11.42
N VAL A 41 3.61 1.74 -10.82
CA VAL A 41 4.89 1.46 -11.49
C VAL A 41 5.40 0.08 -11.09
N ALA A 42 6.22 -0.50 -11.96
CA ALA A 42 6.83 -1.81 -11.74
C ALA A 42 8.02 -1.75 -10.77
N PRO A 43 8.51 -2.92 -10.28
CA PRO A 43 9.81 -3.00 -9.64
C PRO A 43 10.90 -2.37 -10.52
N HIS A 44 11.86 -1.70 -9.88
CA HIS A 44 12.99 -0.99 -10.48
C HIS A 44 12.64 0.27 -11.28
N GLU A 45 11.37 0.56 -11.55
CA GLU A 45 10.97 1.86 -12.11
C GLU A 45 11.09 2.97 -11.04
N PRO A 46 11.45 4.21 -11.44
CA PRO A 46 11.72 5.26 -10.47
C PRO A 46 10.45 5.82 -9.81
N ILE A 47 10.52 6.04 -8.49
CA ILE A 47 9.59 6.91 -7.78
C ILE A 47 10.00 8.36 -8.05
N ARG A 48 9.06 9.17 -8.58
CA ARG A 48 9.29 10.54 -9.03
C ARG A 48 8.77 11.54 -8.00
N LEU A 49 9.67 12.16 -7.24
CA LEU A 49 9.29 13.12 -6.21
C LEU A 49 8.75 14.43 -6.82
N PRO A 50 7.63 14.97 -6.32
CA PRO A 50 7.11 16.25 -6.77
C PRO A 50 7.99 17.40 -6.30
N ALA A 51 8.08 18.48 -7.11
CA ALA A 51 8.90 19.64 -6.75
C ALA A 51 8.34 20.45 -5.56
N TRP A 52 7.04 20.31 -5.28
CA TRP A 52 6.34 21.10 -4.25
C TRP A 52 6.30 20.42 -2.87
N SER A 53 6.72 19.17 -2.72
CA SER A 53 6.76 18.50 -1.42
C SER A 53 8.18 18.09 -1.08
N GLU A 54 8.64 18.53 0.07
CA GLU A 54 9.94 18.16 0.64
C GLU A 54 9.85 16.91 1.54
N ARG A 55 8.62 16.49 1.88
CA ARG A 55 8.38 15.35 2.76
C ARG A 55 7.56 14.29 2.04
N VAL A 56 8.27 13.28 1.54
CA VAL A 56 7.70 12.07 0.93
C VAL A 56 8.29 10.87 1.64
N TRP A 57 7.47 9.87 1.90
CA TRP A 57 7.91 8.62 2.52
C TRP A 57 7.30 7.41 1.83
N VAL A 58 7.87 6.25 2.09
CA VAL A 58 7.42 4.96 1.60
C VAL A 58 6.71 4.18 2.69
N GLU A 59 5.78 3.33 2.31
CA GLU A 59 4.94 2.52 3.19
C GLU A 59 4.82 1.12 2.61
N VAL A 60 5.45 0.12 3.27
CA VAL A 60 5.30 -1.27 2.86
C VAL A 60 3.87 -1.74 3.12
N ALA A 61 3.23 -2.32 2.11
CA ALA A 61 1.87 -2.81 2.20
C ALA A 61 1.73 -4.20 1.55
N LEU A 62 1.03 -5.11 2.23
CA LEU A 62 0.51 -6.32 1.60
C LEU A 62 -0.66 -5.93 0.70
N ALA A 63 -0.62 -6.35 -0.55
CA ALA A 63 -1.63 -6.06 -1.55
C ALA A 63 -2.41 -7.32 -1.91
N LEU A 64 -3.73 -7.25 -1.80
CA LEU A 64 -4.67 -8.29 -2.18
C LEU A 64 -5.10 -8.05 -3.63
N VAL A 65 -4.96 -9.03 -4.49
CA VAL A 65 -5.43 -8.96 -5.88
C VAL A 65 -6.76 -9.68 -5.99
N ILE A 66 -7.75 -9.01 -6.52
CA ILE A 66 -9.11 -9.54 -6.70
C ILE A 66 -9.16 -10.45 -7.93
N GLY A 67 -9.79 -11.61 -7.81
CA GLY A 67 -9.93 -12.60 -8.87
C GLY A 67 -11.36 -12.81 -9.35
N ARG A 68 -12.35 -12.36 -8.60
CA ARG A 68 -13.78 -12.46 -8.93
C ARG A 68 -14.49 -11.17 -8.55
N PRO A 69 -15.56 -10.79 -9.28
CA PRO A 69 -16.37 -9.64 -8.87
C PRO A 69 -16.90 -9.83 -7.45
N VAL A 70 -16.83 -8.77 -6.65
CA VAL A 70 -17.31 -8.77 -5.26
C VAL A 70 -17.90 -7.40 -4.90
N PHE A 71 -19.09 -7.40 -4.30
CA PHE A 71 -19.81 -6.22 -3.85
C PHE A 71 -20.74 -6.58 -2.68
N GLU A 72 -20.76 -5.75 -1.64
CA GLU A 72 -21.55 -5.97 -0.40
C GLU A 72 -21.36 -7.37 0.20
N ALA A 73 -20.14 -7.88 0.16
CA ALA A 73 -19.82 -9.25 0.47
C ALA A 73 -19.63 -9.49 1.98
N SER A 74 -20.02 -10.68 2.43
CA SER A 74 -19.57 -11.25 3.69
C SER A 74 -18.05 -11.54 3.65
N SER A 75 -17.44 -11.74 4.82
CA SER A 75 -16.01 -12.10 4.88
C SER A 75 -15.69 -13.39 4.13
N ASP A 76 -16.59 -14.39 4.16
CA ASP A 76 -16.40 -15.64 3.44
C ASP A 76 -16.45 -15.47 1.92
N GLU A 77 -17.33 -14.62 1.40
CA GLU A 77 -17.40 -14.28 -0.01
C GLU A 77 -16.18 -13.47 -0.44
N ALA A 78 -15.77 -12.51 0.37
CA ALA A 78 -14.58 -11.71 0.17
C ALA A 78 -13.31 -12.57 0.12
N ALA A 79 -13.17 -13.54 1.04
CA ALA A 79 -12.05 -14.49 1.03
C ALA A 79 -11.97 -15.28 -0.30
N ARG A 80 -13.11 -15.73 -0.81
CA ARG A 80 -13.17 -16.46 -2.10
C ARG A 80 -12.91 -15.57 -3.31
N ALA A 81 -13.02 -14.25 -3.18
CA ALA A 81 -12.75 -13.30 -4.26
C ALA A 81 -11.26 -12.97 -4.39
N ILE A 82 -10.44 -13.22 -3.38
CA ILE A 82 -8.99 -12.98 -3.42
C ILE A 82 -8.32 -13.99 -4.35
N LEU A 83 -7.65 -13.49 -5.38
CA LEU A 83 -6.84 -14.30 -6.32
C LEU A 83 -5.49 -14.67 -5.73
N GLY A 84 -4.90 -13.77 -4.96
CA GLY A 84 -3.57 -13.90 -4.37
C GLY A 84 -3.04 -12.59 -3.82
N TRP A 85 -1.77 -12.61 -3.47
CA TRP A 85 -1.08 -11.55 -2.75
C TRP A 85 0.17 -11.08 -3.48
N THR A 86 0.46 -9.80 -3.37
CA THR A 86 1.70 -9.19 -3.83
C THR A 86 2.17 -8.13 -2.84
N ILE A 87 3.35 -7.58 -3.09
CA ILE A 87 3.88 -6.45 -2.32
C ILE A 87 3.56 -5.14 -3.04
N ALA A 88 3.23 -4.10 -2.29
CA ALA A 88 3.08 -2.75 -2.80
C ALA A 88 3.77 -1.72 -1.91
N ASN A 89 4.00 -0.55 -2.47
CA ASN A 89 4.49 0.62 -1.77
C ASN A 89 3.45 1.73 -1.87
N ASP A 90 2.84 2.09 -0.75
CA ASP A 90 1.90 3.19 -0.67
C ASP A 90 2.65 4.52 -0.45
N VAL A 91 3.39 4.97 -1.47
CA VAL A 91 4.16 6.21 -1.39
C VAL A 91 3.25 7.39 -1.05
N THR A 92 3.70 8.20 -0.09
CA THR A 92 2.91 9.27 0.49
C THR A 92 3.68 10.57 0.53
N ALA A 93 3.09 11.64 0.02
CA ALA A 93 3.57 13.01 0.25
C ALA A 93 2.83 13.66 1.42
N ALA A 94 3.51 14.52 2.18
CA ALA A 94 2.87 15.25 3.26
C ALA A 94 1.67 16.06 2.76
N ASN A 95 0.57 16.01 3.51
CA ASN A 95 -0.65 16.71 3.15
C ASN A 95 -0.40 18.23 3.14
N ILE A 96 -0.85 18.90 2.08
CA ILE A 96 -0.67 20.33 1.87
C ILE A 96 -1.58 21.11 2.81
N CYS A 97 -1.06 21.49 3.96
CA CYS A 97 -1.79 22.30 4.96
C CYS A 97 -3.19 21.75 5.30
N GLY A 98 -3.34 20.42 5.36
CA GLY A 98 -4.61 19.77 5.65
C GLY A 98 -5.69 19.91 4.57
N ARG A 99 -5.36 20.36 3.36
CA ARG A 99 -6.32 20.61 2.29
C ARG A 99 -6.56 19.43 1.33
N ASP A 100 -5.83 18.33 1.49
CA ASP A 100 -6.00 17.13 0.68
C ASP A 100 -6.89 16.12 1.42
N HIS A 101 -8.16 16.47 1.62
CA HIS A 101 -9.11 15.65 2.38
C HIS A 101 -9.35 14.27 1.77
N HIS A 102 -9.27 14.15 0.44
CA HIS A 102 -9.42 12.88 -0.29
C HIS A 102 -8.09 12.18 -0.59
N LEU A 103 -6.98 12.67 -0.06
CA LEU A 103 -5.63 12.13 -0.20
C LEU A 103 -5.14 11.99 -1.66
N ALA A 104 -5.81 12.64 -2.62
CA ALA A 104 -5.45 12.52 -4.03
C ALA A 104 -4.04 13.04 -4.32
N ARG A 105 -3.67 14.20 -3.75
CA ARG A 105 -2.34 14.79 -3.92
C ARG A 105 -1.28 14.09 -3.07
N SER A 106 -1.66 13.55 -1.92
CA SER A 106 -0.75 12.83 -1.03
C SER A 106 -0.43 11.42 -1.54
N LYS A 107 -1.40 10.74 -2.17
CA LYS A 107 -1.35 9.30 -2.42
C LYS A 107 -1.39 8.89 -3.91
N SER A 108 -1.78 9.77 -4.85
CA SER A 108 -2.03 9.41 -6.25
C SER A 108 -1.15 10.14 -7.26
N LEU A 109 0.03 10.63 -6.85
CA LEU A 109 0.99 11.20 -7.79
C LEU A 109 1.60 10.11 -8.68
N VAL A 110 2.04 10.51 -9.86
CA VAL A 110 2.72 9.60 -10.81
C VAL A 110 3.83 8.83 -10.08
N SER A 111 3.84 7.51 -10.23
CA SER A 111 4.78 6.56 -9.58
C SER A 111 4.61 6.37 -8.07
N PHE A 112 3.51 6.82 -7.46
CA PHE A 112 3.28 6.69 -6.03
C PHE A 112 2.66 5.36 -5.60
N CYS A 113 2.56 4.39 -6.52
CA CYS A 113 2.14 3.03 -6.19
C CYS A 113 3.00 1.97 -6.91
N PRO A 114 4.26 1.81 -6.52
CA PRO A 114 5.02 0.64 -6.95
C PRO A 114 4.32 -0.65 -6.51
N VAL A 115 4.20 -1.61 -7.43
CA VAL A 115 3.55 -2.91 -7.19
C VAL A 115 4.47 -4.02 -7.72
N GLY A 116 4.61 -5.09 -6.93
CA GLY A 116 5.41 -6.26 -7.29
C GLY A 116 4.91 -6.92 -8.58
N ASP A 117 5.80 -7.63 -9.24
CA ASP A 117 5.55 -8.40 -10.46
C ASP A 117 5.22 -9.88 -10.19
N ILE A 118 5.28 -10.29 -8.93
CA ILE A 118 4.99 -11.67 -8.48
C ILE A 118 3.66 -11.69 -7.74
N LEU A 119 2.76 -12.58 -8.16
CA LEU A 119 1.52 -12.90 -7.45
C LEU A 119 1.69 -14.25 -6.73
N ARG A 120 1.58 -14.26 -5.41
CA ARG A 120 1.59 -15.48 -4.59
C ARG A 120 0.18 -15.99 -4.36
N ARG A 121 0.02 -17.30 -4.29
CA ARG A 121 -1.25 -17.98 -3.98
C ARG A 121 -1.01 -19.09 -2.94
N GLY A 122 -2.06 -19.39 -2.18
CA GLY A 122 -2.03 -20.53 -1.24
C GLY A 122 -1.02 -20.34 -0.10
N ILE A 123 -0.77 -19.12 0.32
CA ILE A 123 0.10 -18.79 1.44
C ILE A 123 -0.73 -18.37 2.66
N ASP A 124 -0.19 -18.60 3.84
CA ASP A 124 -0.72 -18.04 5.08
C ASP A 124 -0.17 -16.62 5.26
N THR A 125 -1.07 -15.64 5.35
CA THR A 125 -0.73 -14.23 5.51
C THR A 125 -0.92 -13.72 6.93
N ALA A 126 -1.23 -14.59 7.89
CA ALA A 126 -1.56 -14.21 9.26
C ALA A 126 -0.38 -13.57 10.02
N ALA A 127 0.87 -13.97 9.71
CA ALA A 127 2.03 -13.55 10.49
C ALA A 127 3.30 -13.36 9.61
N LEU A 128 3.18 -12.64 8.50
CA LEU A 128 4.32 -12.32 7.63
C LEU A 128 5.07 -11.11 8.14
N ARG A 129 6.40 -11.20 8.23
CA ARG A 129 7.26 -10.05 8.51
C ARG A 129 7.26 -9.09 7.33
N MET A 130 7.21 -7.79 7.63
CA MET A 130 7.21 -6.71 6.64
C MET A 130 8.30 -5.70 6.99
N THR A 131 9.20 -5.41 6.06
CA THR A 131 10.30 -4.46 6.30
C THR A 131 10.42 -3.43 5.19
N THR A 132 10.91 -2.25 5.56
CA THR A 132 11.36 -1.20 4.63
C THR A 132 12.79 -0.82 4.97
N THR A 133 13.62 -0.69 3.94
CA THR A 133 14.98 -0.14 4.07
C THR A 133 15.16 1.01 3.07
N ILE A 134 15.85 2.07 3.51
CA ILE A 134 16.29 3.16 2.65
C ILE A 134 17.81 3.15 2.66
N ASN A 135 18.43 2.96 1.49
CA ASN A 135 19.88 2.86 1.34
C ASN A 135 20.51 1.83 2.30
N GLY A 136 19.84 0.69 2.51
CA GLY A 136 20.27 -0.36 3.43
C GLY A 136 19.93 -0.14 4.91
N SER A 137 19.47 1.04 5.31
CA SER A 137 19.04 1.33 6.69
C SER A 137 17.58 0.97 6.89
N ARG A 138 17.26 0.11 7.86
CA ARG A 138 15.90 -0.32 8.15
C ARG A 138 15.10 0.79 8.82
N THR A 139 13.94 1.11 8.26
CA THR A 139 13.03 2.18 8.73
C THR A 139 11.68 1.66 9.18
N GLN A 140 11.21 0.53 8.63
CA GLN A 140 10.05 -0.21 9.13
C GLN A 140 10.43 -1.66 9.40
N ASP A 141 9.84 -2.24 10.46
CA ASP A 141 9.92 -3.66 10.80
C ASP A 141 8.62 -4.01 11.55
N GLY A 142 7.71 -4.67 10.88
CA GLY A 142 6.39 -4.99 11.39
C GLY A 142 5.93 -6.37 10.94
N CYS A 143 4.68 -6.71 11.27
CA CYS A 143 4.12 -8.01 10.99
C CYS A 143 2.63 -7.91 10.63
N THR A 144 2.18 -8.69 9.66
CA THR A 144 0.76 -8.73 9.26
C THR A 144 -0.18 -9.16 10.39
N ARG A 145 0.31 -9.85 11.45
CA ARG A 145 -0.47 -10.21 12.64
C ARG A 145 -1.02 -8.99 13.40
N ASP A 146 -0.39 -7.84 13.24
CA ASP A 146 -0.75 -6.61 13.95
C ASP A 146 -1.85 -5.83 13.25
N ARG A 147 -2.38 -6.35 12.14
CA ARG A 147 -3.53 -5.78 11.45
C ARG A 147 -4.78 -5.86 12.31
N ILE A 148 -5.63 -4.85 12.19
CA ILE A 148 -6.97 -4.79 12.80
C ILE A 148 -7.92 -5.66 11.98
N LEU A 149 -7.96 -5.44 10.67
CA LEU A 149 -8.71 -6.24 9.70
C LEU A 149 -7.75 -7.16 8.93
N GLY A 150 -8.07 -8.45 8.90
CA GLY A 150 -7.41 -9.43 8.05
C GLY A 150 -7.79 -9.28 6.57
N ASP A 151 -7.32 -10.20 5.73
CA ASP A 151 -7.50 -10.11 4.27
C ASP A 151 -8.98 -10.09 3.85
N ALA A 152 -9.75 -11.03 4.34
CA ALA A 152 -11.18 -11.16 4.00
C ALA A 152 -11.99 -9.97 4.51
N GLU A 153 -11.73 -9.52 5.72
CA GLU A 153 -12.40 -8.39 6.34
C GLU A 153 -12.08 -7.08 5.62
N ALA A 154 -10.82 -6.89 5.19
CA ALA A 154 -10.40 -5.73 4.42
C ALA A 154 -11.12 -5.65 3.07
N VAL A 155 -11.22 -6.78 2.34
CA VAL A 155 -11.98 -6.84 1.08
C VAL A 155 -13.48 -6.65 1.32
N ALA A 156 -14.04 -7.25 2.37
CA ALA A 156 -15.45 -7.08 2.72
C ALA A 156 -15.77 -5.61 3.04
N LEU A 157 -14.92 -4.93 3.82
CA LEU A 157 -15.07 -3.50 4.12
C LEU A 157 -15.10 -2.66 2.83
N VAL A 158 -14.11 -2.83 1.96
CA VAL A 158 -14.03 -2.08 0.70
C VAL A 158 -15.22 -2.40 -0.20
N SER A 159 -15.65 -3.68 -0.26
CA SER A 159 -16.77 -4.11 -1.11
C SER A 159 -18.11 -3.50 -0.70
N ARG A 160 -18.28 -3.09 0.55
CA ARG A 160 -19.49 -2.35 1.01
C ARG A 160 -19.53 -0.91 0.49
N ILE A 161 -18.37 -0.35 0.14
CA ILE A 161 -18.25 1.02 -0.36
C ILE A 161 -18.33 1.06 -1.88
N MET A 162 -17.70 0.09 -2.55
CA MET A 162 -17.61 0.05 -4.02
C MET A 162 -17.45 -1.38 -4.53
N PRO A 163 -17.97 -1.70 -5.73
CA PRO A 163 -17.70 -2.98 -6.37
C PRO A 163 -16.19 -3.12 -6.70
N LEU A 164 -15.66 -4.30 -6.46
CA LEU A 164 -14.31 -4.68 -6.87
C LEU A 164 -14.39 -5.72 -7.99
N LEU A 165 -13.52 -5.61 -8.98
CA LEU A 165 -13.47 -6.43 -10.17
C LEU A 165 -12.16 -7.21 -10.26
N PRO A 166 -12.11 -8.30 -11.07
CA PRO A 166 -10.86 -9.03 -11.29
C PRO A 166 -9.72 -8.12 -11.74
N GLY A 167 -8.59 -8.23 -11.06
CA GLY A 167 -7.41 -7.40 -11.26
C GLY A 167 -7.34 -6.17 -10.36
N ASP A 168 -8.42 -5.77 -9.70
CA ASP A 168 -8.38 -4.70 -8.70
C ASP A 168 -7.51 -5.06 -7.50
N ILE A 169 -7.01 -4.04 -6.81
CA ILE A 169 -6.08 -4.19 -5.69
C ILE A 169 -6.65 -3.55 -4.44
N VAL A 170 -6.49 -4.26 -3.31
CA VAL A 170 -6.73 -3.70 -1.97
C VAL A 170 -5.40 -3.72 -1.19
N LEU A 171 -4.87 -2.55 -0.83
CA LEU A 171 -3.71 -2.43 0.05
C LEU A 171 -4.18 -2.50 1.50
N THR A 172 -3.59 -3.40 2.29
CA THR A 172 -4.03 -3.66 3.67
C THR A 172 -3.48 -2.67 4.70
N GLY A 173 -2.81 -1.60 4.26
CA GLY A 173 -2.15 -0.63 5.13
C GLY A 173 -0.71 -0.98 5.43
N THR A 174 -0.09 -0.21 6.32
CA THR A 174 1.32 -0.30 6.68
C THR A 174 1.51 -0.32 8.20
N PRO A 175 2.53 -1.03 8.74
CA PRO A 175 2.87 -0.97 10.15
C PRO A 175 3.50 0.38 10.54
N ALA A 176 3.73 0.60 11.83
CA ALA A 176 4.44 1.79 12.32
C ALA A 176 5.83 1.96 11.69
N GLY A 177 6.36 3.18 11.71
CA GLY A 177 7.67 3.51 11.15
C GLY A 177 7.63 4.16 9.76
N ALA A 178 6.48 4.19 9.09
CA ALA A 178 6.33 4.81 7.76
C ALA A 178 6.87 6.24 7.71
N MET A 179 6.51 7.10 8.66
CA MET A 179 6.99 8.49 8.70
C MET A 179 8.50 8.64 8.94
N SER A 180 9.19 7.57 9.33
CA SER A 180 10.65 7.51 9.41
C SER A 180 11.29 7.05 8.09
N SER A 181 10.49 6.58 7.14
CA SER A 181 10.92 6.11 5.81
C SER A 181 10.93 7.23 4.78
N LEU A 182 11.43 8.42 5.19
CA LEU A 182 11.57 9.57 4.30
C LEU A 182 12.54 9.25 3.16
N ILE A 183 12.19 9.75 1.97
CA ILE A 183 12.98 9.56 0.76
C ILE A 183 13.33 10.88 0.08
N THR A 184 14.53 10.94 -0.49
CA THR A 184 15.06 12.07 -1.25
C THR A 184 15.58 11.59 -2.63
N PRO A 185 15.76 12.48 -3.61
CA PRO A 185 16.33 12.09 -4.90
C PRO A 185 17.74 11.50 -4.73
N GLY A 186 17.99 10.35 -5.35
CA GLY A 186 19.22 9.58 -5.23
C GLY A 186 19.11 8.38 -4.27
N ASP A 187 18.09 8.34 -3.43
CA ASP A 187 17.84 7.20 -2.55
C ASP A 187 17.35 5.97 -3.33
N ARG A 188 17.45 4.82 -2.66
CA ARG A 188 16.85 3.55 -3.07
C ARG A 188 15.99 3.02 -1.93
N ALA A 189 14.71 2.83 -2.20
CA ALA A 189 13.79 2.18 -1.28
C ALA A 189 13.68 0.69 -1.62
N GLU A 190 13.77 -0.16 -0.61
CA GLU A 190 13.60 -1.61 -0.71
C GLU A 190 12.62 -2.07 0.35
N LEU A 191 11.54 -2.70 -0.10
CA LEU A 191 10.48 -3.25 0.72
C LEU A 191 10.51 -4.76 0.60
N GLU A 192 10.28 -5.46 1.70
CA GLU A 192 10.22 -6.92 1.71
C GLU A 192 9.05 -7.39 2.56
N ILE A 193 8.32 -8.37 2.05
CA ILE A 193 7.32 -9.13 2.80
C ILE A 193 7.68 -10.59 2.71
N GLU A 194 7.82 -11.24 3.86
CA GLU A 194 8.12 -12.65 3.99
C GLU A 194 7.20 -13.49 3.11
N SER A 195 7.71 -14.50 2.43
CA SER A 195 6.99 -15.40 1.53
C SER A 195 6.33 -14.75 0.30
N ILE A 196 6.26 -13.40 0.23
CA ILE A 196 5.75 -12.65 -0.92
C ILE A 196 6.90 -12.29 -1.87
N GLY A 197 7.90 -11.57 -1.36
CA GLY A 197 9.06 -11.13 -2.14
C GLY A 197 9.53 -9.72 -1.80
N ARG A 198 10.31 -9.17 -2.72
CA ARG A 198 10.93 -7.83 -2.58
C ARG A 198 10.44 -6.89 -3.67
N LEU A 199 10.36 -5.62 -3.32
CA LEU A 199 10.05 -4.52 -4.21
C LEU A 199 11.07 -3.41 -4.01
N ALA A 200 11.84 -3.09 -5.04
CA ALA A 200 12.89 -2.09 -4.96
C ALA A 200 12.72 -1.05 -6.07
N ASN A 201 12.79 0.23 -5.67
CA ASN A 201 12.63 1.35 -6.61
C ASN A 201 13.66 2.44 -6.30
N PRO A 202 14.36 2.99 -7.32
CA PRO A 202 15.17 4.19 -7.17
C PRO A 202 14.29 5.43 -7.03
N ILE A 203 14.81 6.44 -6.36
CA ILE A 203 14.12 7.70 -6.14
C ILE A 203 14.76 8.79 -7.01
N ILE A 204 13.96 9.49 -7.80
CA ILE A 204 14.43 10.58 -8.65
C ILE A 204 13.59 11.84 -8.43
N ARG A 205 14.13 13.00 -8.78
CA ARG A 205 13.36 14.23 -8.87
C ARG A 205 12.50 14.19 -10.14
N ARG A 206 11.26 14.61 -10.05
CA ARG A 206 10.44 14.82 -11.24
C ARG A 206 11.10 15.93 -12.05
N GLY A 207 11.54 15.64 -13.29
CA GLY A 207 12.15 16.64 -14.17
C GLY A 207 11.22 17.85 -14.35
N SER A 208 11.78 19.05 -14.29
CA SER A 208 11.14 20.22 -14.87
C SER A 208 10.94 19.94 -16.37
N ARG A 209 9.73 20.13 -16.86
CA ARG A 209 9.49 20.20 -18.31
C ARG A 209 10.25 21.35 -18.89
#